data_6512934bdebb1884631533921e186cff
#
_entry.id   6512934bdebb1884631533921e186cff
#
_cell.length_a   1.000
_cell.length_b   1.000
_cell.length_c   1.000
_cell.angle_alpha   90.00
_cell.angle_beta   90.00
_cell.angle_gamma   90.00
#
_symmetry.space_group_name_H-M   'P 1'
#
loop_
_entity.id
_entity.type
_entity.pdbx_description
1 polymer ?
#
loop_
_entity_poly.entity_id
_entity_poly.type
_entity_poly.pdbx_seq_one_letter_code
_entity_poly.pdbx_strand_id
1 'polypeptide(L)'
;GKGYQVVFGVIIGTGVGGGISINQKVIRGRNSISGEWGHIVLPGRTEEEKKYVKKCYCGKNGCLETYISGPGFSSAYNLRFNKNYNSHQILEGFINNEENSIFALNQYIDHLARGLSVVCNILDPDVIVLGGGMSNIDFIYENINDTLKKYVFTDTLETKVVKNVYGDSSGVRGAAWLS
;
A
#
# COMPACT_ATOMS: atom_id res chain seq x y z
N GLY A 1 9.15 -5.97 12.17
CA GLY A 1 8.17 -6.15 13.23
C GLY A 1 8.71 -6.74 14.52
N LYS A 2 9.99 -7.21 14.56
CA LYS A 2 10.57 -7.75 15.78
C LYS A 2 10.62 -6.67 16.88
N GLY A 3 10.10 -6.99 18.08
CA GLY A 3 10.08 -6.07 19.23
C GLY A 3 8.81 -5.24 19.39
N TYR A 4 7.89 -5.31 18.42
CA TYR A 4 6.58 -4.65 18.46
C TYR A 4 5.47 -5.62 18.84
N GLN A 5 4.45 -5.15 19.54
CA GLN A 5 3.31 -5.96 19.97
C GLN A 5 2.28 -6.16 18.85
N VAL A 6 1.90 -5.08 18.17
CA VAL A 6 0.93 -5.08 17.09
C VAL A 6 1.63 -4.70 15.79
N VAL A 7 1.71 -5.63 14.85
CA VAL A 7 2.40 -5.47 13.58
C VAL A 7 1.42 -5.69 12.44
N PHE A 8 1.38 -4.76 11.50
CA PHE A 8 0.72 -4.96 10.22
C PHE A 8 1.76 -5.12 9.12
N GLY A 9 1.92 -6.34 8.62
CA GLY A 9 2.76 -6.64 7.46
C GLY A 9 1.99 -6.41 6.17
N VAL A 10 2.61 -5.71 5.21
CA VAL A 10 2.00 -5.33 3.94
C VAL A 10 2.84 -5.86 2.79
N ILE A 11 2.20 -6.42 1.79
CA ILE A 11 2.82 -6.76 0.50
C ILE A 11 2.14 -5.92 -0.59
N ILE A 12 2.95 -5.16 -1.34
CA ILE A 12 2.53 -4.37 -2.49
C ILE A 12 3.41 -4.75 -3.69
N GLY A 13 2.89 -5.64 -4.53
CA GLY A 13 3.55 -6.15 -5.73
C GLY A 13 2.61 -6.15 -6.92
N THR A 14 2.42 -7.31 -7.55
CA THR A 14 1.38 -7.52 -8.58
C THR A 14 -0.03 -7.38 -7.99
N GLY A 15 -0.20 -7.76 -6.73
CA GLY A 15 -1.40 -7.53 -5.94
C GLY A 15 -1.09 -6.79 -4.64
N VAL A 16 -2.10 -6.63 -3.80
CA VAL A 16 -2.00 -6.00 -2.48
C VAL A 16 -2.60 -6.93 -1.43
N GLY A 17 -1.79 -7.32 -0.47
CA GLY A 17 -2.20 -8.13 0.66
C GLY A 17 -1.58 -7.65 1.96
N GLY A 18 -1.95 -8.29 3.05
CA GLY A 18 -1.37 -8.00 4.35
C GLY A 18 -1.53 -9.15 5.34
N GLY A 19 -0.96 -8.96 6.51
CA GLY A 19 -1.08 -9.89 7.62
C GLY A 19 -0.93 -9.17 8.95
N ILE A 20 -1.64 -9.65 9.94
CA ILE A 20 -1.68 -9.08 11.28
C ILE A 20 -0.94 -10.02 12.23
N SER A 21 -0.03 -9.47 13.04
CA SER A 21 0.60 -10.18 14.14
C SER A 21 0.39 -9.41 15.44
N ILE A 22 -0.13 -10.08 16.46
CA ILE A 22 -0.32 -9.52 17.81
C ILE A 22 0.43 -10.40 18.79
N ASN A 23 1.32 -9.79 19.58
CA ASN A 23 2.18 -10.52 20.53
C ASN A 23 2.91 -11.71 19.88
N GLN A 24 3.49 -11.48 18.68
CA GLN A 24 4.22 -12.48 17.88
C GLN A 24 3.36 -13.66 17.39
N LYS A 25 2.03 -13.55 17.43
CA LYS A 25 1.10 -14.54 16.91
C LYS A 25 0.36 -13.99 15.72
N VAL A 26 0.41 -14.71 14.60
CA VAL A 26 -0.32 -14.36 13.39
C VAL A 26 -1.82 -14.53 13.61
N ILE A 27 -2.59 -13.51 13.24
CA ILE A 27 -4.05 -13.53 13.29
C ILE A 27 -4.57 -14.13 11.98
N ARG A 28 -5.06 -15.35 12.05
CA ARG A 28 -5.65 -16.03 10.88
C ARG A 28 -7.07 -15.52 10.57
N GLY A 29 -7.81 -15.14 11.60
CA GLY A 29 -9.22 -14.80 11.48
C GLY A 29 -10.14 -16.02 11.26
N ARG A 30 -11.44 -15.82 11.48
CA ARG A 30 -12.46 -16.89 11.35
C ARG A 30 -12.55 -17.44 9.93
N ASN A 31 -12.47 -16.54 8.93
CA ASN A 31 -12.62 -16.86 7.52
C ASN A 31 -11.26 -16.96 6.79
N SER A 32 -10.13 -16.94 7.52
CA SER A 32 -8.77 -16.92 6.96
C SER A 32 -8.50 -15.77 5.97
N ILE A 33 -9.15 -14.62 6.18
CA ILE A 33 -9.02 -13.42 5.33
C ILE A 33 -8.49 -12.21 6.12
N SER A 34 -7.86 -12.46 7.27
CA SER A 34 -7.26 -11.40 8.08
C SER A 34 -6.11 -10.75 7.31
N GLY A 35 -6.22 -9.46 7.02
CA GLY A 35 -5.24 -8.74 6.23
C GLY A 35 -5.58 -8.57 4.74
N GLU A 36 -6.77 -8.98 4.29
CA GLU A 36 -7.26 -8.74 2.91
C GLU A 36 -7.64 -7.28 2.65
N TRP A 37 -6.80 -6.36 3.08
CA TRP A 37 -7.01 -4.91 2.97
C TRP A 37 -6.94 -4.38 1.54
N GLY A 38 -6.29 -5.11 0.62
CA GLY A 38 -6.24 -4.77 -0.80
C GLY A 38 -7.62 -4.73 -1.48
N HIS A 39 -8.60 -5.45 -0.92
CA HIS A 39 -9.97 -5.50 -1.44
C HIS A 39 -10.97 -4.63 -0.68
N ILE A 40 -10.52 -3.79 0.27
CA ILE A 40 -11.34 -2.70 0.78
C ILE A 40 -11.47 -1.61 -0.30
N VAL A 41 -12.56 -0.85 -0.24
CA VAL A 41 -12.73 0.30 -1.12
C VAL A 41 -11.82 1.42 -0.64
N LEU A 42 -11.03 2.03 -1.55
CA LEU A 42 -10.20 3.19 -1.22
C LEU A 42 -11.07 4.30 -0.61
N PRO A 43 -10.82 4.77 0.63
CA PRO A 43 -11.59 5.83 1.25
C PRO A 43 -11.51 7.16 0.47
N GLY A 44 -12.58 7.93 0.49
CA GLY A 44 -12.58 9.29 -0.03
C GLY A 44 -12.28 9.45 -1.51
N ARG A 45 -12.57 8.43 -2.34
CA ARG A 45 -12.35 8.49 -3.80
C ARG A 45 -13.11 9.64 -4.43
N THR A 46 -12.39 10.47 -5.17
CA THR A 46 -12.96 11.55 -5.98
C THR A 46 -13.55 11.00 -7.28
N GLU A 47 -14.45 11.75 -7.91
CA GLU A 47 -14.98 11.41 -9.25
C GLU A 47 -13.87 11.41 -10.30
N GLU A 48 -12.85 12.24 -10.14
CA GLU A 48 -11.69 12.26 -11.02
C GLU A 48 -10.87 10.96 -10.92
N GLU A 49 -10.60 10.48 -9.71
CA GLU A 49 -9.86 9.23 -9.49
C GLU A 49 -10.58 8.02 -10.08
N LYS A 50 -11.92 7.99 -10.01
CA LYS A 50 -12.73 6.88 -10.55
C LYS A 50 -12.60 6.71 -12.06
N LYS A 51 -12.26 7.77 -12.81
CA LYS A 51 -12.15 7.74 -14.28
C LYS A 51 -10.96 6.90 -14.77
N TYR A 52 -9.89 6.85 -13.96
CA TYR A 52 -8.61 6.26 -14.38
C TYR A 52 -8.32 4.91 -13.73
N VAL A 53 -9.32 4.26 -13.14
CA VAL A 53 -9.14 2.99 -12.44
C VAL A 53 -10.01 1.89 -13.03
N LYS A 54 -9.39 0.75 -13.31
CA LYS A 54 -10.07 -0.43 -13.80
C LYS A 54 -10.83 -1.15 -12.69
N LYS A 55 -11.84 -1.92 -13.08
CA LYS A 55 -12.55 -2.83 -12.20
C LYS A 55 -11.57 -3.86 -11.62
N CYS A 56 -11.69 -4.16 -10.32
CA CYS A 56 -10.90 -5.19 -9.68
C CYS A 56 -11.31 -6.58 -10.17
N TYR A 57 -10.36 -7.51 -10.22
CA TYR A 57 -10.63 -8.90 -10.59
C TYR A 57 -11.64 -9.59 -9.63
N CYS A 58 -11.73 -9.13 -8.37
CA CYS A 58 -12.74 -9.62 -7.42
C CYS A 58 -14.17 -9.22 -7.78
N GLY A 59 -14.38 -8.49 -8.86
CA GLY A 59 -15.67 -8.04 -9.35
C GLY A 59 -16.17 -6.72 -8.77
N LYS A 60 -15.49 -6.15 -7.76
CA LYS A 60 -15.83 -4.87 -7.12
C LYS A 60 -15.14 -3.71 -7.82
N ASN A 61 -15.67 -2.49 -7.61
CA ASN A 61 -15.07 -1.26 -8.09
C ASN A 61 -14.37 -0.53 -6.96
N GLY A 62 -13.14 -0.08 -7.24
CA GLY A 62 -12.40 0.81 -6.34
C GLY A 62 -11.70 0.12 -5.19
N CYS A 63 -11.41 -1.16 -5.31
CA CYS A 63 -10.51 -1.84 -4.38
C CYS A 63 -9.16 -1.12 -4.32
N LEU A 64 -8.60 -1.00 -3.13
CA LEU A 64 -7.31 -0.35 -2.89
C LEU A 64 -6.20 -0.90 -3.80
N GLU A 65 -6.19 -2.21 -4.04
CA GLU A 65 -5.26 -2.88 -4.95
C GLU A 65 -5.21 -2.25 -6.34
N THR A 66 -6.36 -1.80 -6.88
CA THR A 66 -6.42 -1.19 -8.21
C THR A 66 -5.76 0.20 -8.29
N TYR A 67 -5.38 0.77 -7.15
CA TYR A 67 -4.69 2.05 -7.05
C TYR A 67 -3.21 1.90 -6.70
N ILE A 68 -2.88 0.98 -5.76
CA ILE A 68 -1.54 0.94 -5.18
C ILE A 68 -0.70 -0.29 -5.56
N SER A 69 -1.26 -1.33 -6.19
CA SER A 69 -0.41 -2.38 -6.77
C SER A 69 0.42 -1.83 -7.93
N GLY A 70 1.54 -2.47 -8.28
CA GLY A 70 2.35 -2.07 -9.43
C GLY A 70 1.53 -1.98 -10.74
N PRO A 71 0.74 -3.02 -11.11
CA PRO A 71 -0.17 -2.95 -12.25
C PRO A 71 -1.27 -1.88 -12.11
N GLY A 72 -1.83 -1.69 -10.91
CA GLY A 72 -2.83 -0.66 -10.63
C GLY A 72 -2.29 0.74 -10.87
N PHE A 73 -1.12 1.04 -10.29
CA PHE A 73 -0.39 2.30 -10.46
C PHE A 73 -0.09 2.60 -11.92
N SER A 74 0.49 1.63 -12.64
CA SER A 74 0.82 1.79 -14.06
C SER A 74 -0.43 1.98 -14.92
N SER A 75 -1.50 1.22 -14.64
CA SER A 75 -2.76 1.34 -15.37
C SER A 75 -3.40 2.71 -15.20
N ALA A 76 -3.44 3.24 -13.98
CA ALA A 76 -3.99 4.57 -13.70
C ALA A 76 -3.19 5.66 -14.41
N TYR A 77 -1.86 5.60 -14.36
CA TYR A 77 -0.97 6.50 -15.09
C TYR A 77 -1.24 6.48 -16.59
N ASN A 78 -1.27 5.29 -17.18
CA ASN A 78 -1.44 5.10 -18.61
C ASN A 78 -2.80 5.60 -19.11
N LEU A 79 -3.86 5.34 -18.36
CA LEU A 79 -5.21 5.85 -18.68
C LEU A 79 -5.28 7.37 -18.58
N ARG A 80 -4.63 7.98 -17.58
CA ARG A 80 -4.67 9.43 -17.37
C ARG A 80 -3.87 10.20 -18.40
N PHE A 81 -2.69 9.72 -18.74
CA PHE A 81 -1.71 10.46 -19.56
C PHE A 81 -1.56 9.91 -20.98
N ASN A 82 -2.39 8.95 -21.37
CA ASN A 82 -2.33 8.27 -22.67
C ASN A 82 -0.92 7.74 -22.98
N LYS A 83 -0.37 6.99 -22.02
CA LYS A 83 0.97 6.39 -22.09
C LYS A 83 0.86 4.86 -22.06
N ASN A 84 2.00 4.18 -22.22
CA ASN A 84 2.11 2.74 -22.07
C ASN A 84 3.39 2.41 -21.28
N TYR A 85 3.45 2.91 -20.02
CA TYR A 85 4.57 2.75 -19.12
C TYR A 85 4.28 1.67 -18.09
N ASN A 86 5.30 0.91 -17.72
CA ASN A 86 5.29 0.10 -16.49
C ASN A 86 5.70 0.96 -15.29
N SER A 87 5.60 0.40 -14.08
CA SER A 87 5.94 1.13 -12.85
C SER A 87 7.40 1.62 -12.80
N HIS A 88 8.35 0.87 -13.37
CA HIS A 88 9.75 1.27 -13.44
C HIS A 88 9.96 2.50 -14.32
N GLN A 89 9.33 2.53 -15.49
CA GLN A 89 9.41 3.68 -16.40
C GLN A 89 8.78 4.94 -15.79
N ILE A 90 7.69 4.79 -15.03
CA ILE A 90 7.09 5.91 -14.29
C ILE A 90 8.05 6.42 -13.21
N LEU A 91 8.74 5.52 -12.49
CA LEU A 91 9.74 5.90 -11.50
C LEU A 91 10.99 6.54 -12.13
N GLU A 92 11.43 6.07 -13.29
CA GLU A 92 12.48 6.74 -14.07
C GLU A 92 12.06 8.16 -14.46
N GLY A 93 10.82 8.35 -14.92
CA GLY A 93 10.26 9.68 -15.21
C GLY A 93 10.24 10.57 -13.97
N PHE A 94 9.92 10.03 -12.79
CA PHE A 94 10.00 10.77 -11.52
C PHE A 94 11.43 11.24 -11.22
N ILE A 95 12.42 10.36 -11.35
CA ILE A 95 13.84 10.69 -11.16
C ILE A 95 14.30 11.78 -12.16
N ASN A 96 13.76 11.75 -13.38
CA ASN A 96 14.03 12.72 -14.43
C ASN A 96 13.16 14.01 -14.33
N ASN A 97 12.43 14.19 -13.23
CA ASN A 97 11.56 15.34 -12.97
C ASN A 97 10.42 15.52 -14.01
N GLU A 98 9.90 14.43 -14.58
CA GLU A 98 8.72 14.49 -15.45
C GLU A 98 7.46 14.82 -14.62
N GLU A 99 6.76 15.89 -14.97
CA GLU A 99 5.58 16.39 -14.24
C GLU A 99 4.51 15.32 -14.01
N ASN A 100 4.21 14.52 -15.04
CA ASN A 100 3.21 13.47 -14.95
C ASN A 100 3.61 12.37 -13.96
N SER A 101 4.89 12.02 -13.90
CA SER A 101 5.43 11.01 -13.00
C SER A 101 5.47 11.52 -11.56
N ILE A 102 5.82 12.79 -11.35
CA ILE A 102 5.76 13.46 -10.05
C ILE A 102 4.31 13.48 -9.55
N PHE A 103 3.35 13.90 -10.39
CA PHE A 103 1.94 13.90 -10.05
C PHE A 103 1.46 12.50 -9.63
N ALA A 104 1.79 11.48 -10.44
CA ALA A 104 1.34 10.11 -10.19
C ALA A 104 1.91 9.54 -8.89
N LEU A 105 3.16 9.82 -8.57
CA LEU A 105 3.79 9.32 -7.35
C LEU A 105 3.24 10.01 -6.10
N ASN A 106 2.98 11.32 -6.16
CA ASN A 106 2.30 12.03 -5.08
C ASN A 106 0.88 11.49 -4.84
N GLN A 107 0.13 11.21 -5.90
CA GLN A 107 -1.19 10.60 -5.80
C GLN A 107 -1.11 9.17 -5.24
N TYR A 108 -0.09 8.41 -5.60
CA TYR A 108 0.18 7.09 -5.04
C TYR A 108 0.38 7.12 -3.52
N ILE A 109 1.18 8.07 -3.02
CA ILE A 109 1.39 8.26 -1.57
C ILE A 109 0.07 8.57 -0.87
N ASP A 110 -0.75 9.43 -1.46
CA ASP A 110 -2.07 9.77 -0.92
C ASP A 110 -3.01 8.55 -0.86
N HIS A 111 -3.07 7.75 -1.92
CA HIS A 111 -3.86 6.52 -1.96
C HIS A 111 -3.38 5.50 -0.91
N LEU A 112 -2.06 5.33 -0.78
CA LEU A 112 -1.46 4.44 0.22
C LEU A 112 -1.81 4.91 1.63
N ALA A 113 -1.68 6.20 1.92
CA ALA A 113 -1.99 6.77 3.22
C ALA A 113 -3.47 6.60 3.58
N ARG A 114 -4.40 6.85 2.66
CA ARG A 114 -5.84 6.63 2.87
C ARG A 114 -6.16 5.15 3.13
N GLY A 115 -5.50 4.23 2.44
CA GLY A 115 -5.64 2.80 2.71
C GLY A 115 -5.10 2.41 4.09
N LEU A 116 -3.91 2.87 4.43
CA LEU A 116 -3.27 2.58 5.73
C LEU A 116 -4.02 3.22 6.90
N SER A 117 -4.68 4.37 6.71
CA SER A 117 -5.46 5.02 7.76
C SER A 117 -6.62 4.15 8.25
N VAL A 118 -7.23 3.34 7.37
CA VAL A 118 -8.26 2.38 7.78
C VAL A 118 -7.67 1.34 8.74
N VAL A 119 -6.47 0.86 8.44
CA VAL A 119 -5.76 -0.10 9.30
C VAL A 119 -5.39 0.55 10.63
N CYS A 120 -4.85 1.76 10.62
CA CYS A 120 -4.52 2.49 11.84
C CYS A 120 -5.78 2.72 12.71
N ASN A 121 -6.88 3.18 12.13
CA ASN A 121 -8.11 3.48 12.86
C ASN A 121 -8.82 2.23 13.43
N ILE A 122 -8.52 1.02 12.91
CA ILE A 122 -9.16 -0.24 13.38
C ILE A 122 -8.22 -1.05 14.27
N LEU A 123 -6.94 -1.12 13.91
CA LEU A 123 -5.98 -2.02 14.53
C LEU A 123 -5.01 -1.30 15.47
N ASP A 124 -4.76 0.00 15.24
CA ASP A 124 -3.78 0.82 15.97
C ASP A 124 -2.41 0.12 16.10
N PRO A 125 -1.74 -0.20 14.98
CA PRO A 125 -0.50 -0.96 15.01
C PRO A 125 0.68 -0.12 15.49
N ASP A 126 1.60 -0.72 16.24
CA ASP A 126 2.89 -0.09 16.59
C ASP A 126 3.74 0.18 15.34
N VAL A 127 3.67 -0.74 14.37
CA VAL A 127 4.46 -0.66 13.14
C VAL A 127 3.74 -1.29 11.94
N ILE A 128 3.87 -0.63 10.80
CA ILE A 128 3.47 -1.13 9.48
C ILE A 128 4.74 -1.44 8.69
N VAL A 129 4.91 -2.69 8.27
CA VAL A 129 6.11 -3.12 7.52
C VAL A 129 5.73 -3.32 6.06
N LEU A 130 6.29 -2.53 5.16
CA LEU A 130 6.03 -2.62 3.73
C LEU A 130 6.98 -3.62 3.07
N GLY A 131 6.43 -4.48 2.22
CA GLY A 131 7.12 -5.46 1.39
C GLY A 131 6.55 -5.49 -0.03
N GLY A 132 7.14 -6.31 -0.90
CA GLY A 132 6.83 -6.37 -2.33
C GLY A 132 7.55 -5.29 -3.14
N GLY A 133 7.50 -5.38 -4.47
CA GLY A 133 8.29 -4.55 -5.38
C GLY A 133 8.08 -3.04 -5.20
N MET A 134 6.84 -2.61 -4.91
CA MET A 134 6.54 -1.20 -4.68
C MET A 134 7.14 -0.65 -3.37
N SER A 135 7.48 -1.50 -2.41
CA SER A 135 8.15 -1.08 -1.16
C SER A 135 9.60 -0.61 -1.36
N ASN A 136 10.16 -0.78 -2.56
CA ASN A 136 11.51 -0.31 -2.88
C ASN A 136 11.57 1.17 -3.26
N ILE A 137 10.44 1.86 -3.33
CA ILE A 137 10.34 3.29 -3.64
C ILE A 137 10.66 4.10 -2.37
N ASP A 138 11.86 4.68 -2.28
CA ASP A 138 12.30 5.40 -1.08
C ASP A 138 11.45 6.65 -0.79
N PHE A 139 10.92 7.31 -1.82
CA PHE A 139 9.99 8.43 -1.71
C PHE A 139 8.75 8.13 -0.87
N ILE A 140 8.33 6.84 -0.78
CA ILE A 140 7.25 6.42 0.13
C ILE A 140 7.61 6.79 1.57
N TYR A 141 8.77 6.38 2.04
CA TYR A 141 9.17 6.53 3.45
C TYR A 141 9.45 7.98 3.85
N GLU A 142 9.81 8.81 2.88
CA GLU A 142 10.00 10.25 3.07
C GLU A 142 8.69 11.00 3.30
N ASN A 143 7.56 10.51 2.73
CA ASN A 143 6.32 11.27 2.65
C ASN A 143 5.12 10.62 3.36
N ILE A 144 5.16 9.29 3.58
CA ILE A 144 3.98 8.54 4.01
C ILE A 144 3.48 8.95 5.40
N ASN A 145 4.38 9.19 6.35
CA ASN A 145 3.98 9.51 7.72
C ASN A 145 3.23 10.84 7.81
N ASP A 146 3.70 11.87 7.13
CA ASP A 146 3.04 13.19 7.11
C ASP A 146 1.73 13.16 6.34
N THR A 147 1.63 12.34 5.32
CA THR A 147 0.38 12.15 4.57
C THR A 147 -0.61 11.33 5.38
N LEU A 148 -0.17 10.27 6.06
CA LEU A 148 -1.01 9.40 6.88
C LEU A 148 -1.67 10.16 8.04
N LYS A 149 -0.95 11.06 8.70
CA LYS A 149 -1.48 11.94 9.77
C LYS A 149 -2.76 12.67 9.38
N LYS A 150 -2.94 13.00 8.10
CA LYS A 150 -4.13 13.72 7.61
C LYS A 150 -5.42 12.88 7.68
N TYR A 151 -5.28 11.55 7.78
CA TYR A 151 -6.39 10.60 7.64
C TYR A 151 -6.66 9.75 8.87
N VAL A 152 -5.73 9.70 9.81
CA VAL A 152 -5.87 8.93 11.06
C VAL A 152 -6.56 9.78 12.12
N PHE A 153 -7.45 9.17 12.88
CA PHE A 153 -8.18 9.83 13.98
C PHE A 153 -7.30 9.88 15.24
N THR A 154 -6.28 10.74 15.22
CA THR A 154 -5.38 10.98 16.37
C THR A 154 -4.69 12.34 16.24
N ASP A 155 -4.42 12.99 17.36
CA ASP A 155 -3.62 14.24 17.39
C ASP A 155 -2.13 13.94 17.17
N THR A 156 -1.67 12.75 17.58
CA THR A 156 -0.28 12.31 17.46
C THR A 156 -0.22 10.90 16.88
N LEU A 157 0.39 10.76 15.70
CA LEU A 157 0.60 9.45 15.07
C LEU A 157 1.96 8.88 15.47
N GLU A 158 1.97 7.81 16.24
CA GLU A 158 3.19 7.10 16.66
C GLU A 158 3.48 5.85 15.84
N THR A 159 2.48 5.33 15.11
CA THR A 159 2.66 4.20 14.19
C THR A 159 3.76 4.48 13.18
N LYS A 160 4.74 3.59 13.09
CA LYS A 160 5.86 3.72 12.15
C LYS A 160 5.58 2.93 10.87
N VAL A 161 5.77 3.56 9.72
CA VAL A 161 5.79 2.86 8.43
C VAL A 161 7.23 2.63 8.04
N VAL A 162 7.62 1.36 7.91
CA VAL A 162 9.03 0.98 7.69
C VAL A 162 9.19 0.01 6.51
N LYS A 163 10.37 0.05 5.90
CA LYS A 163 10.78 -0.89 4.87
C LYS A 163 11.08 -2.26 5.48
N ASN A 164 10.79 -3.32 4.75
CA ASN A 164 11.17 -4.67 5.16
C ASN A 164 12.70 -4.83 5.20
N VAL A 165 13.18 -5.71 6.09
CA VAL A 165 14.63 -5.96 6.28
C VAL A 165 15.17 -7.04 5.32
N TYR A 166 14.30 -7.90 4.80
CA TYR A 166 14.70 -9.10 4.05
C TYR A 166 14.41 -9.03 2.55
N GLY A 167 14.20 -7.82 2.02
CA GLY A 167 13.90 -7.59 0.60
C GLY A 167 12.44 -7.86 0.23
N ASP A 168 12.13 -7.66 -1.04
CA ASP A 168 10.78 -7.71 -1.61
C ASP A 168 10.13 -9.11 -1.53
N SER A 169 10.93 -10.17 -1.45
CA SER A 169 10.48 -11.57 -1.30
C SER A 169 10.17 -11.99 0.15
N SER A 170 10.06 -11.04 1.08
CA SER A 170 9.79 -11.32 2.51
C SER A 170 8.51 -12.13 2.75
N GLY A 171 7.50 -12.00 1.88
CA GLY A 171 6.26 -12.79 1.94
C GLY A 171 6.50 -14.30 1.74
N VAL A 172 7.34 -14.66 0.78
CA VAL A 172 7.70 -16.07 0.51
C VAL A 172 8.46 -16.67 1.70
N ARG A 173 9.38 -15.90 2.28
CA ARG A 173 10.12 -16.32 3.49
C ARG A 173 9.18 -16.52 4.67
N GLY A 174 8.23 -15.58 4.88
CA GLY A 174 7.23 -15.70 5.93
C GLY A 174 6.36 -16.94 5.77
N ALA A 175 5.95 -17.28 4.56
CA ALA A 175 5.18 -18.49 4.27
C ALA A 175 5.99 -19.77 4.59
N ALA A 176 7.29 -19.79 4.30
CA ALA A 176 8.16 -20.92 4.62
C ALA A 176 8.37 -21.16 6.13
N TRP A 177 8.08 -20.18 6.98
CA TRP A 177 8.13 -20.31 8.44
C TRP A 177 6.83 -20.85 9.06
N LEU A 178 5.77 -20.98 8.26
CA LEU A 178 4.46 -21.49 8.70
C LEU A 178 4.27 -22.99 8.41
N SER A 179 5.26 -23.63 7.75
CA SER A 179 5.27 -25.06 7.42
C SER A 179 5.86 -25.92 8.54
#